data_20e403f5b7926993e6bc361b88bfd1d8
#
_entry.id   20e403f5b7926993e6bc361b88bfd1d8
#
_cell.length_a   1.000
_cell.length_b   1.000
_cell.length_c   1.000
_cell.angle_alpha   90.00
_cell.angle_beta   90.00
_cell.angle_gamma   90.00
#
_symmetry.space_group_name_H-M   'P 1'
#
loop_
_entity.id
_entity.type
_entity.pdbx_description
1 polymer ?
#
loop_
_entity_poly.entity_id
_entity_poly.type
_entity_poly.pdbx_seq_one_letter_code
_entity_poly.pdbx_strand_id
1 'polypeptide(L)'
;MVRPRFLAAALALTALLAGSAGANPSGGAKRRTASPALAQATFVVSGRGWGHGVGLAQWGAYGFAQQGTSYDRILAHYYPGTTLGPTQITRVRVLLAQGSQRLSVSSEAPFRVRDATGQVWQLAAGTQRFGVGLRVKPANGPAQQLSGPLLFMPGTSALRLDGRPYRGQFQVSVANGALRAVNSVPLEGYLYGVVPSEMPHTWLLEALKAQSVAARSYALAARKTGSWFDLYPDTRSQVYRGIAGEWPSATQAVQETAGEVVLYSGHGEKTYCFSSSGGRTAAASEVWPGSPLTPYLVSVNDPYDTISPYHRWGPFVVAPRRLEHALSARGRLVDLRTATGPSGRVRSVTAVGSQGEATVTGSDLRRALGLRSTWFRIGVLSLEPPAAPVTFGTRVSLTGVARNLPSVTLEQRQSGSAWRQAGAVSAQPDGTVNVAARPRVPMDYRLASGSARSRIAHVAVAPRLRFYALTGATSLRGFVRPLFPGASVAVQRLNGNSWATIVRATIAANGDFEANLTLSPGDYRARFAPGRGFVPGFSPTLRVTPA
;
A
#
# COMPACT_ATOMS: atom_id res chain seq x y z
N MET A 1 34.95 -15.13 30.56
CA MET A 1 35.74 -16.13 29.82
C MET A 1 35.05 -16.42 28.50
N VAL A 2 35.76 -16.05 27.41
CA VAL A 2 35.81 -16.61 26.05
C VAL A 2 34.52 -16.74 25.25
N ARG A 3 34.39 -15.83 24.25
CA ARG A 3 33.58 -16.03 23.05
C ARG A 3 34.34 -16.91 22.03
N PRO A 4 33.72 -17.69 21.19
CA PRO A 4 34.31 -18.09 19.92
C PRO A 4 33.72 -17.30 18.76
N ARG A 5 34.65 -16.68 17.98
CA ARG A 5 34.46 -16.20 16.64
C ARG A 5 34.59 -17.39 15.68
N PHE A 6 33.71 -17.52 14.69
CA PHE A 6 33.95 -18.37 13.54
C PHE A 6 34.24 -17.50 12.31
N LEU A 7 35.44 -17.68 11.78
CA LEU A 7 35.92 -17.22 10.47
C LEU A 7 35.28 -18.08 9.38
N ALA A 8 34.79 -17.46 8.33
CA ALA A 8 34.50 -18.11 7.06
C ALA A 8 35.69 -17.93 6.10
N ALA A 9 36.25 -19.03 5.64
CA ALA A 9 37.31 -19.08 4.65
C ALA A 9 36.72 -19.07 3.24
N ALA A 10 37.25 -18.20 2.38
CA ALA A 10 37.02 -18.17 0.95
C ALA A 10 37.91 -19.19 0.25
N LEU A 11 37.35 -20.01 -0.64
CA LEU A 11 38.12 -20.77 -1.63
C LEU A 11 37.80 -20.22 -3.00
N ALA A 12 38.84 -19.66 -3.64
CA ALA A 12 38.87 -19.34 -5.05
C ALA A 12 39.33 -20.58 -5.83
N LEU A 13 38.64 -20.91 -6.92
CA LEU A 13 39.11 -21.91 -7.88
C LEU A 13 39.09 -21.30 -9.28
N THR A 14 40.26 -21.03 -9.79
CA THR A 14 40.54 -20.68 -11.18
C THR A 14 40.64 -21.96 -12.02
N ALA A 15 40.00 -22.02 -13.19
CA ALA A 15 40.31 -22.97 -14.24
C ALA A 15 40.26 -22.30 -15.60
N LEU A 16 41.33 -22.52 -16.35
CA LEU A 16 41.68 -21.99 -17.68
C LEU A 16 40.88 -22.61 -18.83
N LEU A 17 40.72 -21.79 -19.84
CA LEU A 17 40.47 -21.94 -21.26
C LEU A 17 40.76 -23.29 -21.94
N ALA A 18 39.82 -23.71 -22.79
CA ALA A 18 40.11 -24.29 -24.11
C ALA A 18 38.94 -23.98 -25.06
N GLY A 19 39.23 -23.38 -26.19
CA GLY A 19 38.27 -23.00 -27.21
C GLY A 19 37.93 -24.17 -28.15
N SER A 20 36.73 -24.10 -28.74
CA SER A 20 36.44 -24.70 -30.05
C SER A 20 35.36 -23.85 -30.75
N ALA A 21 35.69 -23.48 -31.99
CA ALA A 21 34.82 -22.79 -32.93
C ALA A 21 33.77 -23.77 -33.49
N GLY A 22 32.59 -23.26 -33.78
CA GLY A 22 31.65 -24.00 -34.60
C GLY A 22 30.21 -23.53 -34.53
N ALA A 23 29.75 -22.95 -35.65
CA ALA A 23 28.37 -22.90 -36.14
C ALA A 23 27.39 -21.88 -35.55
N ASN A 24 27.12 -20.84 -36.32
CA ASN A 24 25.93 -20.00 -36.31
C ASN A 24 24.66 -20.82 -36.63
N PRO A 25 23.56 -20.63 -35.90
CA PRO A 25 22.25 -20.64 -36.50
C PRO A 25 21.64 -19.25 -36.41
N SER A 26 21.34 -18.68 -37.57
CA SER A 26 20.50 -17.53 -37.81
C SER A 26 19.08 -17.79 -37.25
N GLY A 27 18.88 -17.51 -36.00
CA GLY A 27 17.57 -17.42 -35.34
C GLY A 27 17.27 -15.95 -35.10
N GLY A 28 16.39 -15.36 -35.92
CA GLY A 28 15.91 -13.99 -35.77
C GLY A 28 15.27 -13.78 -34.40
N ALA A 29 16.04 -13.28 -33.46
CA ALA A 29 15.49 -12.74 -32.20
C ALA A 29 14.60 -11.55 -32.56
N LYS A 30 13.28 -11.76 -32.55
CA LYS A 30 12.33 -10.66 -32.53
C LYS A 30 12.74 -9.74 -31.38
N ARG A 31 13.32 -8.57 -31.71
CA ARG A 31 13.50 -7.47 -30.78
C ARG A 31 12.12 -7.19 -30.17
N ARG A 32 11.91 -7.64 -28.96
CA ARG A 32 10.81 -7.13 -28.13
C ARG A 32 11.08 -5.64 -28.01
N THR A 33 10.29 -4.84 -28.74
CA THR A 33 10.24 -3.40 -28.55
C THR A 33 10.02 -3.16 -27.06
N ALA A 34 10.99 -2.55 -26.41
CA ALA A 34 10.86 -2.18 -25.00
C ALA A 34 9.59 -1.34 -24.86
N SER A 35 8.67 -1.80 -24.03
CA SER A 35 7.52 -0.99 -23.62
C SER A 35 8.03 0.37 -23.12
N PRO A 36 7.38 1.48 -23.45
CA PRO A 36 7.80 2.79 -22.99
C PRO A 36 7.92 2.76 -21.46
N ALA A 37 9.04 3.27 -20.96
CA ALA A 37 9.38 3.17 -19.56
C ALA A 37 8.31 3.84 -18.69
N LEU A 38 7.68 3.10 -17.77
CA LEU A 38 6.71 3.63 -16.79
C LEU A 38 7.32 4.65 -15.82
N ALA A 39 8.57 5.06 -16.01
CA ALA A 39 9.30 6.03 -15.19
C ALA A 39 8.55 7.37 -15.01
N GLN A 40 7.61 7.65 -15.88
CA GLN A 40 6.76 8.83 -15.83
C GLN A 40 5.29 8.51 -15.57
N ALA A 41 4.95 7.25 -15.27
CA ALA A 41 3.59 6.83 -14.99
C ALA A 41 3.07 7.42 -13.67
N THR A 42 1.77 7.64 -13.63
CA THR A 42 1.04 7.89 -12.39
C THR A 42 0.50 6.56 -11.89
N PHE A 43 0.82 6.24 -10.63
CA PHE A 43 0.35 5.03 -9.98
C PHE A 43 -0.83 5.36 -9.06
N VAL A 44 -1.88 4.57 -9.17
CA VAL A 44 -3.13 4.75 -8.43
C VAL A 44 -3.39 3.49 -7.63
N VAL A 45 -3.50 3.64 -6.31
CA VAL A 45 -3.77 2.49 -5.43
C VAL A 45 -5.20 2.60 -4.89
N SER A 46 -5.93 1.52 -5.01
CA SER A 46 -7.25 1.33 -4.40
C SER A 46 -7.36 -0.07 -3.82
N GLY A 47 -8.29 -0.28 -2.91
CA GLY A 47 -8.44 -1.61 -2.32
C GLY A 47 -9.73 -1.78 -1.53
N ARG A 48 -9.77 -2.89 -0.77
CA ARG A 48 -10.92 -3.30 0.02
C ARG A 48 -10.48 -3.82 1.39
N GLY A 49 -11.35 -3.62 2.39
CA GLY A 49 -11.17 -4.13 3.74
C GLY A 49 -10.04 -3.48 4.53
N TRP A 50 -9.97 -3.80 5.81
CA TRP A 50 -8.92 -3.35 6.72
C TRP A 50 -8.52 -4.48 7.68
N GLY A 51 -7.25 -4.87 7.68
CA GLY A 51 -6.67 -5.91 8.51
C GLY A 51 -6.03 -7.03 7.70
N HIS A 52 -5.73 -8.14 8.37
CA HIS A 52 -5.10 -9.31 7.74
C HIS A 52 -6.09 -10.17 6.93
N GLY A 53 -7.37 -10.13 7.26
CA GLY A 53 -8.42 -10.80 6.50
C GLY A 53 -8.82 -12.19 6.99
N VAL A 54 -8.22 -12.74 8.03
CA VAL A 54 -8.46 -14.12 8.51
C VAL A 54 -9.44 -14.14 9.68
N GLY A 55 -10.45 -15.02 9.64
CA GLY A 55 -11.44 -15.21 10.69
C GLY A 55 -12.51 -14.12 10.72
N LEU A 56 -12.94 -13.69 11.91
CA LEU A 56 -14.07 -12.78 12.11
C LEU A 56 -13.76 -11.37 11.65
N ALA A 57 -14.55 -10.87 10.69
CA ALA A 57 -14.54 -9.47 10.29
C ALA A 57 -15.50 -8.67 11.17
N GLN A 58 -15.01 -7.71 11.94
CA GLN A 58 -15.80 -6.97 12.94
C GLN A 58 -16.97 -6.23 12.32
N TRP A 59 -16.76 -5.49 11.20
CA TRP A 59 -17.82 -4.82 10.46
C TRP A 59 -18.83 -5.80 9.86
N GLY A 60 -18.36 -6.95 9.36
CA GLY A 60 -19.25 -7.99 8.88
C GLY A 60 -20.11 -8.59 9.99
N ALA A 61 -19.50 -8.90 11.16
CA ALA A 61 -20.22 -9.38 12.34
C ALA A 61 -21.30 -8.37 12.80
N TYR A 62 -20.98 -7.06 12.77
CA TYR A 62 -21.95 -6.01 13.04
C TYR A 62 -23.06 -6.00 11.98
N GLY A 63 -22.72 -6.16 10.69
CA GLY A 63 -23.71 -6.25 9.63
C GLY A 63 -24.64 -7.46 9.77
N PHE A 64 -24.10 -8.62 10.13
CA PHE A 64 -24.91 -9.81 10.45
C PHE A 64 -25.85 -9.56 11.63
N ALA A 65 -25.36 -8.92 12.71
CA ALA A 65 -26.18 -8.56 13.87
C ALA A 65 -27.32 -7.59 13.50
N GLN A 66 -27.09 -6.65 12.57
CA GLN A 66 -28.14 -5.76 12.04
C GLN A 66 -29.24 -6.52 11.28
N GLN A 67 -28.95 -7.70 10.76
CA GLN A 67 -29.94 -8.59 10.14
C GLN A 67 -30.58 -9.56 11.14
N GLY A 68 -30.38 -9.36 12.45
CA GLY A 68 -30.94 -10.21 13.49
C GLY A 68 -30.24 -11.57 13.65
N THR A 69 -29.03 -11.74 13.11
CA THR A 69 -28.25 -12.97 13.25
C THR A 69 -27.64 -13.04 14.66
N SER A 70 -27.84 -14.16 15.36
CA SER A 70 -27.29 -14.41 16.69
C SER A 70 -25.77 -14.64 16.66
N TYR A 71 -25.09 -14.39 17.77
CA TYR A 71 -23.63 -14.46 17.87
C TYR A 71 -23.05 -15.85 17.55
N ASP A 72 -23.75 -16.92 17.92
CA ASP A 72 -23.36 -18.30 17.63
C ASP A 72 -23.34 -18.57 16.12
N ARG A 73 -24.36 -18.07 15.39
CA ARG A 73 -24.43 -18.15 13.93
C ARG A 73 -23.39 -17.25 13.25
N ILE A 74 -23.12 -16.07 13.81
CA ILE A 74 -22.03 -15.21 13.34
C ILE A 74 -20.70 -15.94 13.45
N LEU A 75 -20.41 -16.57 14.60
CA LEU A 75 -19.19 -17.33 14.82
C LEU A 75 -19.09 -18.55 13.88
N ALA A 76 -20.17 -19.31 13.72
CA ALA A 76 -20.23 -20.45 12.80
C ALA A 76 -19.99 -20.04 11.34
N HIS A 77 -20.39 -18.82 10.94
CA HIS A 77 -20.13 -18.30 9.61
C HIS A 77 -18.64 -18.03 9.38
N TYR A 78 -17.97 -17.36 10.35
CA TYR A 78 -16.54 -16.99 10.20
C TYR A 78 -15.57 -18.11 10.57
N TYR A 79 -16.02 -19.12 11.31
CA TYR A 79 -15.25 -20.30 11.72
C TYR A 79 -16.04 -21.58 11.40
N PRO A 80 -16.21 -21.90 10.11
CA PRO A 80 -17.03 -23.05 9.72
C PRO A 80 -16.49 -24.37 10.26
N GLY A 81 -17.40 -25.26 10.64
CA GLY A 81 -17.06 -26.56 11.21
C GLY A 81 -16.66 -26.53 12.68
N THR A 82 -16.77 -25.38 13.35
CA THR A 82 -16.55 -25.26 14.79
C THR A 82 -17.86 -25.31 15.56
N THR A 83 -17.76 -25.56 16.87
CA THR A 83 -18.84 -25.51 17.84
C THR A 83 -18.48 -24.60 18.99
N LEU A 84 -19.46 -24.18 19.78
CA LEU A 84 -19.23 -23.49 21.04
C LEU A 84 -19.24 -24.48 22.19
N GLY A 85 -18.39 -24.26 23.17
CA GLY A 85 -18.33 -25.08 24.37
C GLY A 85 -17.61 -24.39 25.52
N PRO A 86 -17.65 -24.96 26.74
CA PRO A 86 -17.09 -24.35 27.93
C PRO A 86 -15.58 -24.46 28.01
N THR A 87 -14.93 -23.46 28.63
CA THR A 87 -13.53 -23.56 29.07
C THR A 87 -13.43 -23.79 30.58
N GLN A 88 -12.42 -24.59 31.00
CA GLN A 88 -12.07 -24.76 32.42
C GLN A 88 -11.08 -23.70 32.92
N ILE A 89 -10.58 -22.85 32.03
CA ILE A 89 -9.57 -21.84 32.36
C ILE A 89 -10.27 -20.57 32.80
N THR A 90 -10.08 -20.19 34.05
CA THR A 90 -10.79 -19.08 34.68
C THR A 90 -9.91 -17.83 34.89
N ARG A 91 -8.60 -17.94 34.65
CA ARG A 91 -7.65 -16.82 34.87
C ARG A 91 -6.57 -16.77 33.80
N VAL A 92 -6.08 -15.56 33.55
CA VAL A 92 -4.91 -15.29 32.68
C VAL A 92 -3.94 -14.35 33.37
N ARG A 93 -2.66 -14.39 32.92
CA ARG A 93 -1.56 -13.59 33.44
C ARG A 93 -1.08 -12.64 32.35
N VAL A 94 -1.32 -11.35 32.51
CA VAL A 94 -0.98 -10.32 31.52
C VAL A 94 0.26 -9.56 31.96
N LEU A 95 1.29 -9.50 31.12
CA LEU A 95 2.51 -8.74 31.37
C LEU A 95 2.23 -7.25 31.23
N LEU A 96 2.26 -6.48 32.34
CA LEU A 96 2.00 -5.04 32.32
C LEU A 96 3.27 -4.19 32.25
N ALA A 97 4.36 -4.64 32.91
CA ALA A 97 5.64 -3.94 32.90
C ALA A 97 6.82 -4.90 32.87
N GLN A 98 7.88 -4.52 32.18
CA GLN A 98 9.16 -5.25 32.15
C GLN A 98 10.31 -4.27 31.92
N GLY A 99 11.40 -4.46 32.65
CA GLY A 99 12.61 -3.61 32.54
C GLY A 99 12.54 -2.31 33.35
N SER A 100 11.54 -2.15 34.20
CA SER A 100 11.36 -0.94 35.02
C SER A 100 12.29 -0.92 36.23
N GLN A 101 12.86 0.24 36.56
CA GLN A 101 13.67 0.42 37.77
C GLN A 101 12.80 0.77 38.99
N ARG A 102 11.63 1.33 38.77
CA ARG A 102 10.66 1.69 39.80
C ARG A 102 9.25 1.38 39.30
N LEU A 103 8.37 0.98 40.22
CA LEU A 103 6.95 0.79 40.00
C LEU A 103 6.19 1.36 41.19
N SER A 104 4.92 1.66 40.98
CA SER A 104 3.97 2.00 42.04
C SER A 104 2.74 1.11 41.99
N VAL A 105 2.33 0.59 43.15
CA VAL A 105 1.05 -0.08 43.35
C VAL A 105 0.24 0.73 44.33
N SER A 106 -1.01 1.06 43.99
CA SER A 106 -1.90 1.82 44.87
C SER A 106 -3.31 1.27 44.89
N SER A 107 -4.05 1.61 45.92
CA SER A 107 -5.49 1.36 46.06
C SER A 107 -6.16 2.45 46.89
N GLU A 108 -7.43 2.71 46.60
CA GLU A 108 -8.26 3.65 47.35
C GLU A 108 -8.72 3.08 48.71
N ALA A 109 -8.64 1.78 48.91
CA ALA A 109 -8.91 1.07 50.14
C ALA A 109 -7.66 0.30 50.62
N PRO A 110 -7.60 -0.12 51.90
CA PRO A 110 -6.57 -1.00 52.36
C PRO A 110 -6.44 -2.26 51.49
N PHE A 111 -5.21 -2.72 51.28
CA PHE A 111 -4.92 -3.86 50.43
C PHE A 111 -3.78 -4.71 51.04
N ARG A 112 -3.39 -5.80 50.43
CA ARG A 112 -2.43 -6.73 51.02
C ARG A 112 -1.31 -7.04 50.03
N VAL A 113 -0.15 -7.36 50.59
CA VAL A 113 0.95 -7.95 49.81
C VAL A 113 1.39 -9.24 50.51
N ARG A 114 1.56 -10.30 49.72
CA ARG A 114 2.20 -11.57 50.15
C ARG A 114 3.57 -11.64 49.49
N ASP A 115 4.57 -11.94 50.29
CA ASP A 115 5.94 -12.14 49.82
C ASP A 115 6.22 -13.62 49.46
N ALA A 116 7.45 -13.93 49.01
CA ALA A 116 7.84 -15.25 48.59
C ALA A 116 7.93 -16.26 49.77
N THR A 117 8.04 -15.78 51.01
CA THR A 117 8.02 -16.66 52.21
C THR A 117 6.59 -17.06 52.58
N GLY A 118 5.58 -16.49 51.97
CA GLY A 118 4.17 -16.67 52.26
C GLY A 118 3.61 -15.68 53.28
N GLN A 119 4.45 -14.82 53.86
CA GLN A 119 4.03 -13.81 54.83
C GLN A 119 3.15 -12.77 54.16
N VAL A 120 2.02 -12.44 54.81
CA VAL A 120 1.04 -11.46 54.32
C VAL A 120 1.13 -10.18 55.15
N TRP A 121 1.31 -9.06 54.45
CA TRP A 121 1.39 -7.73 55.04
C TRP A 121 0.17 -6.91 54.68
N GLN A 122 -0.44 -6.25 55.64
CA GLN A 122 -1.52 -5.27 55.41
C GLN A 122 -0.89 -3.96 54.99
N LEU A 123 -1.48 -3.32 53.96
CA LEU A 123 -1.06 -2.03 53.46
C LEU A 123 -2.22 -1.03 53.59
N ALA A 124 -1.92 0.18 54.04
CA ALA A 124 -2.92 1.23 54.10
C ALA A 124 -3.36 1.64 52.69
N ALA A 125 -4.56 2.23 52.59
CA ALA A 125 -4.99 2.94 51.36
C ALA A 125 -3.92 3.95 50.93
N GLY A 126 -3.71 4.11 49.64
CA GLY A 126 -2.68 4.98 49.07
C GLY A 126 -1.69 4.25 48.17
N THR A 127 -0.49 4.83 48.02
CA THR A 127 0.50 4.40 47.02
C THR A 127 1.75 3.80 47.67
N GLN A 128 2.10 2.60 47.30
CA GLN A 128 3.40 1.97 47.57
C GLN A 128 4.31 2.18 46.35
N ARG A 129 5.44 2.87 46.56
CA ARG A 129 6.50 3.03 45.53
C ARG A 129 7.71 2.21 45.91
N PHE A 130 8.23 1.43 45.01
CA PHE A 130 9.37 0.55 45.28
C PHE A 130 10.26 0.39 44.03
N GLY A 131 11.51 0.09 44.30
CA GLY A 131 12.50 -0.26 43.28
C GLY A 131 12.88 -1.76 43.40
N VAL A 132 13.98 -2.13 42.78
CA VAL A 132 14.48 -3.53 42.73
C VAL A 132 14.75 -4.12 44.12
N GLY A 133 14.95 -3.32 45.17
CA GLY A 133 15.09 -3.79 46.55
C GLY A 133 13.76 -4.18 47.20
N LEU A 134 12.60 -4.07 46.49
CA LEU A 134 11.26 -4.48 46.94
C LEU A 134 10.90 -3.98 48.36
N ARG A 135 11.28 -2.76 48.70
CA ARG A 135 10.94 -2.15 49.99
C ARG A 135 9.51 -1.64 49.99
N VAL A 136 8.69 -2.17 50.89
CA VAL A 136 7.28 -1.87 51.05
C VAL A 136 7.03 -1.39 52.48
N LYS A 137 6.13 -0.42 52.66
CA LYS A 137 5.71 0.09 53.97
C LYS A 137 4.40 -0.58 54.40
N PRO A 138 4.38 -1.50 55.33
CA PRO A 138 3.16 -2.03 55.93
C PRO A 138 2.31 -0.95 56.60
N ALA A 139 1.00 -1.22 56.81
CA ALA A 139 0.12 -0.32 57.51
C ALA A 139 0.62 0.02 58.91
N ASN A 140 1.16 -0.97 59.58
CA ASN A 140 1.77 -0.86 60.90
C ASN A 140 3.27 -1.12 60.82
N GLY A 141 4.11 -0.11 61.02
CA GLY A 141 5.55 -0.23 61.07
C GLY A 141 6.32 0.49 59.96
N PRO A 142 7.67 0.41 59.99
CA PRO A 142 8.53 1.05 59.03
C PRO A 142 8.55 0.30 57.70
N ALA A 143 9.03 0.97 56.64
CA ALA A 143 9.28 0.32 55.36
C ALA A 143 10.39 -0.72 55.48
N GLN A 144 10.13 -1.91 54.97
CA GLN A 144 11.04 -3.07 55.05
C GLN A 144 11.19 -3.73 53.67
N GLN A 145 12.30 -4.42 53.49
CA GLN A 145 12.57 -5.20 52.30
C GLN A 145 11.82 -6.52 52.40
N LEU A 146 11.04 -6.87 51.37
CA LEU A 146 10.31 -8.13 51.29
C LEU A 146 10.99 -9.07 50.29
N SER A 147 10.85 -10.38 50.50
CA SER A 147 11.33 -11.40 49.57
C SER A 147 10.43 -11.52 48.35
N GLY A 148 10.97 -11.28 47.13
CA GLY A 148 10.20 -11.44 45.90
C GLY A 148 10.06 -12.90 45.44
N PRO A 149 9.02 -13.24 44.65
CA PRO A 149 8.03 -12.31 44.06
C PRO A 149 6.99 -11.83 45.09
N LEU A 150 6.56 -10.57 44.91
CA LEU A 150 5.48 -9.97 45.70
C LEU A 150 4.15 -10.17 45.01
N LEU A 151 3.11 -10.62 45.73
CA LEU A 151 1.75 -10.73 45.23
C LEU A 151 0.87 -9.67 45.94
N PHE A 152 0.55 -8.59 45.24
CA PHE A 152 -0.39 -7.58 45.70
C PHE A 152 -1.82 -8.02 45.44
N MET A 153 -2.65 -8.02 46.48
CA MET A 153 -4.05 -8.46 46.48
C MET A 153 -4.95 -7.30 46.83
N PRO A 154 -6.03 -7.05 46.07
CA PRO A 154 -6.96 -5.94 46.33
C PRO A 154 -7.70 -6.19 47.65
N GLY A 155 -8.14 -5.09 48.25
CA GLY A 155 -9.22 -5.05 49.25
C GLY A 155 -10.58 -4.85 48.58
N THR A 156 -11.34 -3.88 49.09
CA THR A 156 -12.64 -3.52 48.53
C THR A 156 -12.54 -2.66 47.26
N SER A 157 -11.39 -2.04 47.00
CA SER A 157 -11.13 -1.25 45.80
C SER A 157 -10.08 -1.90 44.91
N ALA A 158 -10.16 -1.62 43.61
CA ALA A 158 -9.23 -2.13 42.61
C ALA A 158 -7.77 -1.67 42.85
N LEU A 159 -6.82 -2.50 42.49
CA LEU A 159 -5.42 -2.11 42.46
C LEU A 159 -5.09 -1.26 41.22
N ARG A 160 -4.16 -0.32 41.38
CA ARG A 160 -3.60 0.47 40.31
C ARG A 160 -2.10 0.18 40.17
N LEU A 161 -1.65 -0.04 38.95
CA LEU A 161 -0.22 -0.10 38.62
C LEU A 161 0.15 1.19 37.87
N ASP A 162 1.07 1.95 38.43
CA ASP A 162 1.46 3.29 37.92
C ASP A 162 0.25 4.18 37.57
N GLY A 163 -0.73 4.18 38.50
CA GLY A 163 -1.97 4.96 38.43
C GLY A 163 -3.09 4.35 37.57
N ARG A 164 -2.83 3.30 36.79
CA ARG A 164 -3.85 2.65 35.95
C ARG A 164 -4.58 1.55 36.73
N PRO A 165 -5.93 1.54 36.77
CA PRO A 165 -6.70 0.58 37.55
C PRO A 165 -6.87 -0.75 36.77
N TYR A 166 -6.76 -1.87 37.51
CA TYR A 166 -6.93 -3.21 36.98
C TYR A 166 -7.71 -4.10 37.94
N ARG A 167 -8.48 -5.03 37.40
CA ARG A 167 -9.07 -6.12 38.17
C ARG A 167 -8.01 -7.16 38.50
N GLY A 168 -8.25 -7.97 39.54
CA GLY A 168 -7.37 -9.05 39.92
C GLY A 168 -6.18 -8.60 40.77
N GLN A 169 -5.06 -9.27 40.64
CA GLN A 169 -3.87 -9.18 41.49
C GLN A 169 -2.64 -8.82 40.67
N PHE A 170 -1.62 -8.21 41.32
CA PHE A 170 -0.32 -7.99 40.66
C PHE A 170 0.76 -8.87 41.27
N GLN A 171 1.43 -9.62 40.42
CA GLN A 171 2.68 -10.28 40.80
C GLN A 171 3.84 -9.39 40.33
N VAL A 172 4.68 -8.96 41.27
CA VAL A 172 5.87 -8.16 41.00
C VAL A 172 7.10 -8.96 41.34
N SER A 173 8.06 -9.03 40.42
CA SER A 173 9.31 -9.74 40.61
C SER A 173 10.50 -8.96 40.07
N VAL A 174 11.71 -9.31 40.48
CA VAL A 174 12.96 -8.78 39.95
C VAL A 174 13.62 -9.82 39.05
N ALA A 175 14.05 -9.41 37.88
CA ALA A 175 14.84 -10.24 36.98
C ALA A 175 15.81 -9.38 36.18
N ASN A 176 17.03 -9.82 36.02
CA ASN A 176 18.09 -9.09 35.32
C ASN A 176 18.26 -7.65 35.84
N GLY A 177 18.18 -7.45 37.15
CA GLY A 177 18.33 -6.14 37.77
C GLY A 177 17.17 -5.15 37.53
N ALA A 178 16.02 -5.63 37.09
CA ALA A 178 14.85 -4.78 36.80
C ALA A 178 13.54 -5.43 37.25
N LEU A 179 12.52 -4.59 37.48
CA LEU A 179 11.19 -5.02 37.88
C LEU A 179 10.37 -5.54 36.70
N ARG A 180 9.55 -6.55 37.00
CA ARG A 180 8.48 -7.07 36.13
C ARG A 180 7.18 -7.05 36.90
N ALA A 181 6.08 -6.66 36.25
CA ALA A 181 4.73 -6.71 36.83
C ALA A 181 3.79 -7.50 35.92
N VAL A 182 3.12 -8.47 36.49
CA VAL A 182 2.10 -9.30 35.82
C VAL A 182 0.77 -9.13 36.53
N ASN A 183 -0.29 -8.88 35.76
CA ASN A 183 -1.65 -8.87 36.24
C ASN A 183 -2.25 -10.27 36.16
N SER A 184 -2.49 -10.92 37.28
CA SER A 184 -3.27 -12.15 37.36
C SER A 184 -4.74 -11.78 37.53
N VAL A 185 -5.52 -11.95 36.47
CA VAL A 185 -6.90 -11.46 36.38
C VAL A 185 -7.86 -12.59 36.01
N PRO A 186 -9.11 -12.61 36.56
CA PRO A 186 -10.15 -13.50 36.03
C PRO A 186 -10.32 -13.30 34.53
N LEU A 187 -10.54 -14.39 33.79
CA LEU A 187 -10.63 -14.37 32.32
C LEU A 187 -11.69 -13.38 31.82
N GLU A 188 -12.88 -13.38 32.43
CA GLU A 188 -13.95 -12.43 32.08
C GLU A 188 -13.53 -10.99 32.42
N GLY A 189 -12.88 -10.76 33.55
CA GLY A 189 -12.35 -9.44 33.93
C GLY A 189 -11.26 -8.92 33.00
N TYR A 190 -10.49 -9.81 32.35
CA TYR A 190 -9.59 -9.46 31.26
C TYR A 190 -10.37 -9.00 30.02
N LEU A 191 -11.41 -9.75 29.63
CA LEU A 191 -12.22 -9.47 28.45
C LEU A 191 -13.01 -8.16 28.56
N TYR A 192 -13.44 -7.75 29.76
CA TYR A 192 -14.09 -6.44 29.97
C TYR A 192 -13.20 -5.28 29.47
N GLY A 193 -11.89 -5.39 29.64
CA GLY A 193 -10.93 -4.38 29.18
C GLY A 193 -10.41 -4.59 27.73
N VAL A 194 -10.69 -5.75 27.12
CA VAL A 194 -10.27 -6.11 25.77
C VAL A 194 -11.34 -5.84 24.74
N VAL A 195 -12.57 -6.36 24.94
CA VAL A 195 -13.64 -6.31 23.93
C VAL A 195 -13.93 -4.88 23.44
N PRO A 196 -14.06 -3.86 24.32
CA PRO A 196 -14.29 -2.49 23.87
C PRO A 196 -13.08 -1.83 23.21
N SER A 197 -11.88 -2.43 23.35
CA SER A 197 -10.66 -1.96 22.68
C SER A 197 -10.54 -2.52 21.26
N GLU A 198 -11.23 -3.63 20.96
CA GLU A 198 -11.23 -4.30 19.66
C GLU A 198 -12.45 -3.90 18.82
N MET A 199 -13.62 -3.73 19.44
CA MET A 199 -14.88 -3.44 18.75
C MET A 199 -15.61 -2.26 19.44
N PRO A 200 -16.20 -1.31 18.69
CA PRO A 200 -16.96 -0.20 19.29
C PRO A 200 -18.07 -0.71 20.21
N HIS A 201 -18.05 -0.28 21.47
CA HIS A 201 -19.00 -0.70 22.50
C HIS A 201 -20.46 -0.27 22.21
N THR A 202 -20.66 0.63 21.24
CA THR A 202 -21.98 1.09 20.79
C THR A 202 -22.64 0.17 19.75
N TRP A 203 -21.93 -0.88 19.32
CA TRP A 203 -22.48 -1.84 18.37
C TRP A 203 -23.47 -2.80 19.02
N LEU A 204 -24.25 -3.49 18.20
CA LEU A 204 -25.28 -4.41 18.65
C LEU A 204 -24.71 -5.54 19.51
N LEU A 205 -25.49 -5.96 20.51
CA LEU A 205 -25.08 -6.93 21.51
C LEU A 205 -24.59 -8.26 20.91
N GLU A 206 -25.24 -8.75 19.85
CA GLU A 206 -24.85 -10.00 19.19
C GLU A 206 -23.45 -9.90 18.54
N ALA A 207 -23.10 -8.75 17.99
CA ALA A 207 -21.73 -8.52 17.48
C ALA A 207 -20.70 -8.49 18.62
N LEU A 208 -21.04 -7.84 19.74
CA LEU A 208 -20.17 -7.80 20.93
C LEU A 208 -20.03 -9.18 21.58
N LYS A 209 -21.09 -10.01 21.59
CA LYS A 209 -21.05 -11.40 22.05
C LYS A 209 -20.12 -12.25 21.15
N ALA A 210 -20.26 -12.15 19.83
CA ALA A 210 -19.38 -12.84 18.89
C ALA A 210 -17.91 -12.44 19.10
N GLN A 211 -17.65 -11.14 19.29
CA GLN A 211 -16.29 -10.65 19.60
C GLN A 211 -15.81 -11.17 20.96
N SER A 212 -16.68 -11.28 21.98
CA SER A 212 -16.33 -11.76 23.31
C SER A 212 -15.88 -13.21 23.28
N VAL A 213 -16.63 -14.08 22.61
CA VAL A 213 -16.28 -15.50 22.44
C VAL A 213 -15.01 -15.66 21.61
N ALA A 214 -14.87 -14.89 20.51
CA ALA A 214 -13.67 -14.91 19.69
C ALA A 214 -12.45 -14.42 20.49
N ALA A 215 -12.55 -13.31 21.24
CA ALA A 215 -11.45 -12.78 22.03
C ALA A 215 -11.05 -13.74 23.17
N ARG A 216 -12.00 -14.43 23.79
CA ARG A 216 -11.76 -15.46 24.82
C ARG A 216 -10.98 -16.64 24.25
N SER A 217 -11.45 -17.18 23.12
CA SER A 217 -10.79 -18.29 22.43
C SER A 217 -9.38 -17.93 21.99
N TYR A 218 -9.20 -16.74 21.39
CA TYR A 218 -7.88 -16.24 21.04
C TYR A 218 -6.95 -16.13 22.26
N ALA A 219 -7.43 -15.50 23.35
CA ALA A 219 -6.62 -15.33 24.55
C ALA A 219 -6.10 -16.68 25.09
N LEU A 220 -6.98 -17.68 25.14
CA LEU A 220 -6.62 -19.01 25.67
C LEU A 220 -5.67 -19.77 24.75
N ALA A 221 -5.91 -19.74 23.44
CA ALA A 221 -5.05 -20.41 22.45
C ALA A 221 -3.68 -19.70 22.27
N ALA A 222 -3.62 -18.38 22.53
CA ALA A 222 -2.39 -17.59 22.43
C ALA A 222 -1.53 -17.59 23.70
N ARG A 223 -1.98 -18.24 24.77
CA ARG A 223 -1.24 -18.31 26.04
C ARG A 223 0.14 -18.90 25.85
N LYS A 224 1.12 -18.29 26.50
CA LYS A 224 2.50 -18.79 26.57
C LYS A 224 2.60 -19.84 27.69
N THR A 225 2.18 -21.07 27.39
CA THR A 225 2.24 -22.18 28.32
C THR A 225 3.67 -22.38 28.80
N GLY A 226 3.85 -22.56 30.11
CA GLY A 226 5.17 -22.72 30.75
C GLY A 226 5.94 -21.40 30.96
N SER A 227 5.45 -20.27 30.46
CA SER A 227 6.05 -18.95 30.72
C SER A 227 5.58 -18.36 32.06
N TRP A 228 6.30 -17.35 32.55
CA TRP A 228 5.96 -16.59 33.75
C TRP A 228 4.80 -15.61 33.55
N PHE A 229 4.33 -15.42 32.30
CA PHE A 229 3.11 -14.71 31.93
C PHE A 229 2.47 -15.37 30.69
N ASP A 230 1.18 -15.11 30.45
CA ASP A 230 0.41 -15.72 29.37
C ASP A 230 0.30 -14.80 28.14
N LEU A 231 0.01 -13.51 28.33
CA LEU A 231 -0.39 -12.57 27.30
C LEU A 231 0.34 -11.23 27.43
N TYR A 232 0.52 -10.54 26.30
CA TYR A 232 0.92 -9.13 26.28
C TYR A 232 -0.32 -8.22 26.38
N PRO A 233 -0.18 -6.95 26.85
CA PRO A 233 -1.31 -6.01 26.98
C PRO A 233 -1.56 -5.18 25.72
N ASP A 234 -0.95 -5.53 24.60
CA ASP A 234 -0.95 -4.77 23.35
C ASP A 234 -1.17 -5.67 22.14
N THR A 235 -0.98 -5.15 20.92
CA THR A 235 -1.23 -5.83 19.64
C THR A 235 -0.41 -7.11 19.42
N ARG A 236 0.56 -7.43 20.28
CA ARG A 236 1.26 -8.74 20.28
C ARG A 236 0.35 -9.88 20.77
N SER A 237 -0.66 -9.54 21.56
CA SER A 237 -1.76 -10.42 21.95
C SER A 237 -3.09 -9.73 21.68
N GLN A 238 -3.63 -8.97 22.63
CA GLN A 238 -4.84 -8.16 22.51
C GLN A 238 -4.68 -6.86 23.32
N VAL A 239 -5.26 -5.76 22.88
CA VAL A 239 -5.17 -4.48 23.57
C VAL A 239 -5.98 -4.52 24.87
N TYR A 240 -5.27 -4.62 26.01
CA TYR A 240 -5.85 -4.69 27.34
C TYR A 240 -5.63 -3.39 28.12
N ARG A 241 -6.71 -2.65 28.36
CA ARG A 241 -6.68 -1.35 29.04
C ARG A 241 -7.05 -1.39 30.52
N GLY A 242 -7.30 -2.58 31.07
CA GLY A 242 -7.81 -2.73 32.44
C GLY A 242 -9.19 -2.09 32.61
N ILE A 243 -9.51 -1.64 33.82
CA ILE A 243 -10.81 -1.05 34.15
C ILE A 243 -11.10 0.23 33.36
N ALA A 244 -10.08 0.99 33.02
CA ALA A 244 -10.24 2.20 32.21
C ALA A 244 -10.77 1.94 30.78
N GLY A 245 -10.73 0.69 30.32
CA GLY A 245 -11.26 0.29 29.02
C GLY A 245 -12.65 -0.35 29.08
N GLU A 246 -13.25 -0.52 30.24
CA GLU A 246 -14.51 -1.23 30.40
C GLU A 246 -15.72 -0.37 30.02
N TRP A 247 -16.72 -0.99 29.38
CA TRP A 247 -17.98 -0.37 29.00
C TRP A 247 -19.15 -1.31 29.31
N PRO A 248 -20.31 -0.80 29.83
CA PRO A 248 -21.43 -1.62 30.27
C PRO A 248 -21.94 -2.63 29.23
N SER A 249 -22.15 -2.19 27.97
CA SER A 249 -22.63 -3.06 26.88
C SER A 249 -21.68 -4.20 26.55
N ALA A 250 -20.35 -3.93 26.49
CA ALA A 250 -19.36 -4.95 26.27
C ALA A 250 -19.20 -5.87 27.48
N THR A 251 -19.31 -5.34 28.70
CA THR A 251 -19.33 -6.14 29.94
C THR A 251 -20.51 -7.10 29.92
N GLN A 252 -21.70 -6.63 29.54
CA GLN A 252 -22.91 -7.46 29.38
C GLN A 252 -22.67 -8.60 28.37
N ALA A 253 -22.11 -8.27 27.18
CA ALA A 253 -21.81 -9.28 26.15
C ALA A 253 -20.85 -10.38 26.65
N VAL A 254 -19.82 -9.99 27.40
CA VAL A 254 -18.87 -10.93 28.01
C VAL A 254 -19.56 -11.79 29.06
N GLN A 255 -20.44 -11.21 29.91
CA GLN A 255 -21.17 -11.94 30.95
C GLN A 255 -22.17 -12.93 30.36
N GLU A 256 -22.91 -12.53 29.33
CA GLU A 256 -23.92 -13.39 28.68
C GLU A 256 -23.29 -14.54 27.88
N THR A 257 -21.98 -14.48 27.59
CA THR A 257 -21.21 -15.53 26.92
C THR A 257 -20.09 -16.10 27.83
N ALA A 258 -20.25 -15.96 29.17
CA ALA A 258 -19.19 -16.33 30.08
C ALA A 258 -18.78 -17.80 29.95
N GLY A 259 -17.46 -18.02 29.87
CA GLY A 259 -16.88 -19.37 29.75
C GLY A 259 -16.99 -20.00 28.36
N GLU A 260 -17.72 -19.43 27.39
CA GLU A 260 -17.86 -19.99 26.06
C GLU A 260 -16.64 -19.72 25.18
N VAL A 261 -16.16 -20.75 24.46
CA VAL A 261 -15.06 -20.69 23.51
C VAL A 261 -15.41 -21.43 22.20
N VAL A 262 -14.72 -21.08 21.15
CA VAL A 262 -14.79 -21.79 19.86
C VAL A 262 -13.95 -23.05 19.94
N LEU A 263 -14.55 -24.19 19.60
CA LEU A 263 -13.94 -25.52 19.59
C LEU A 263 -13.92 -26.08 18.18
N TYR A 264 -12.81 -26.70 17.78
CA TYR A 264 -12.74 -27.54 16.59
C TYR A 264 -12.30 -28.94 17.02
N SER A 265 -13.09 -29.96 16.66
CA SER A 265 -12.87 -31.34 17.12
C SER A 265 -12.69 -31.46 18.65
N GLY A 266 -13.45 -30.66 19.41
CA GLY A 266 -13.41 -30.65 20.89
C GLY A 266 -12.25 -29.87 21.52
N HIS A 267 -11.36 -29.29 20.74
CA HIS A 267 -10.22 -28.51 21.23
C HIS A 267 -10.45 -27.00 21.06
N GLY A 268 -9.99 -26.21 22.05
CA GLY A 268 -10.07 -24.76 22.01
C GLY A 268 -9.16 -24.16 20.94
N GLU A 269 -9.70 -23.27 20.12
CA GLU A 269 -9.07 -22.83 18.89
C GLU A 269 -8.69 -21.36 18.87
N LYS A 270 -7.65 -21.04 18.08
CA LYS A 270 -7.18 -19.67 17.89
C LYS A 270 -8.04 -18.94 16.86
N THR A 271 -8.88 -18.07 17.35
CA THR A 271 -9.81 -17.25 16.58
C THR A 271 -9.22 -15.88 16.29
N TYR A 272 -8.82 -15.66 15.06
CA TYR A 272 -8.36 -14.34 14.61
C TYR A 272 -9.55 -13.43 14.28
N CYS A 273 -9.42 -12.13 14.58
CA CYS A 273 -10.38 -11.11 14.15
C CYS A 273 -9.66 -9.92 13.52
N PHE A 274 -10.39 -9.16 12.71
CA PHE A 274 -9.88 -7.98 12.01
C PHE A 274 -11.02 -7.04 11.65
N SER A 275 -10.71 -5.79 11.28
CA SER A 275 -11.71 -4.75 11.16
C SER A 275 -12.75 -4.99 10.06
N SER A 276 -12.34 -5.09 8.78
CA SER A 276 -13.26 -5.15 7.63
C SER A 276 -12.75 -6.10 6.56
N SER A 277 -13.61 -6.97 6.05
CA SER A 277 -13.25 -7.97 5.05
C SER A 277 -13.10 -7.40 3.65
N GLY A 278 -13.87 -6.36 3.31
CA GLY A 278 -14.03 -5.87 1.94
C GLY A 278 -14.95 -6.74 1.09
N GLY A 279 -15.73 -7.66 1.72
CA GLY A 279 -16.68 -8.56 1.09
C GLY A 279 -16.28 -10.04 1.09
N ARG A 280 -15.07 -10.38 1.55
CA ARG A 280 -14.60 -11.77 1.68
C ARG A 280 -13.41 -11.87 2.64
N THR A 281 -13.40 -12.90 3.47
CA THR A 281 -12.25 -13.22 4.31
C THR A 281 -11.15 -13.96 3.51
N ALA A 282 -10.02 -14.24 4.12
CA ALA A 282 -8.93 -15.02 3.56
C ALA A 282 -8.68 -16.28 4.39
N ALA A 283 -8.19 -17.33 3.76
CA ALA A 283 -7.67 -18.47 4.49
C ALA A 283 -6.35 -18.12 5.21
N ALA A 284 -6.10 -18.73 6.37
CA ALA A 284 -4.88 -18.52 7.13
C ALA A 284 -3.62 -18.85 6.30
N SER A 285 -3.65 -19.96 5.54
CA SER A 285 -2.56 -20.39 4.66
C SER A 285 -2.26 -19.40 3.51
N GLU A 286 -3.26 -18.59 3.12
CA GLU A 286 -3.06 -17.56 2.11
C GLU A 286 -2.32 -16.33 2.67
N VAL A 287 -2.61 -15.96 3.91
CA VAL A 287 -2.07 -14.76 4.56
C VAL A 287 -0.71 -15.03 5.22
N TRP A 288 -0.55 -16.22 5.79
CA TRP A 288 0.67 -16.67 6.46
C TRP A 288 1.19 -17.96 5.81
N PRO A 289 1.96 -17.85 4.70
CA PRO A 289 2.54 -19.01 4.03
C PRO A 289 3.40 -19.84 5.00
N GLY A 290 3.22 -21.16 4.95
CA GLY A 290 3.91 -22.10 5.85
C GLY A 290 3.21 -22.33 7.20
N SER A 291 2.10 -21.62 7.50
CA SER A 291 1.29 -21.99 8.66
C SER A 291 0.58 -23.34 8.42
N PRO A 292 0.36 -24.14 9.47
CA PRO A 292 -0.42 -25.37 9.36
C PRO A 292 -1.79 -25.11 8.73
N LEU A 293 -2.30 -26.08 7.97
CA LEU A 293 -3.67 -26.06 7.49
C LEU A 293 -4.63 -26.00 8.68
N THR A 294 -5.43 -24.95 8.74
CA THR A 294 -6.41 -24.72 9.80
C THR A 294 -7.79 -24.77 9.17
N PRO A 295 -8.52 -25.91 9.28
CA PRO A 295 -9.74 -26.17 8.51
C PRO A 295 -10.86 -25.15 8.73
N TYR A 296 -10.92 -24.51 9.89
CA TYR A 296 -11.93 -23.49 10.22
C TYR A 296 -11.48 -22.05 9.88
N LEU A 297 -10.22 -21.82 9.49
CA LEU A 297 -9.71 -20.51 9.06
C LEU A 297 -9.62 -20.43 7.54
N VAL A 298 -10.74 -20.61 6.89
CA VAL A 298 -10.91 -20.57 5.43
C VAL A 298 -11.49 -19.25 4.95
N SER A 299 -11.49 -19.06 3.64
CA SER A 299 -12.08 -17.86 3.03
C SER A 299 -13.60 -18.02 2.94
N VAL A 300 -14.36 -17.13 3.57
CA VAL A 300 -15.82 -17.07 3.51
C VAL A 300 -16.29 -15.75 2.89
N ASN A 301 -17.44 -15.77 2.21
CA ASN A 301 -18.07 -14.55 1.72
C ASN A 301 -18.59 -13.73 2.90
N ASP A 302 -18.56 -12.41 2.77
CA ASP A 302 -19.00 -11.49 3.82
C ASP A 302 -19.91 -10.42 3.20
N PRO A 303 -21.20 -10.76 2.98
CA PRO A 303 -22.12 -9.90 2.24
C PRO A 303 -22.48 -8.62 2.99
N TYR A 304 -22.38 -8.61 4.31
CA TYR A 304 -22.81 -7.50 5.15
C TYR A 304 -21.68 -6.54 5.55
N ASP A 305 -20.43 -6.80 5.14
CA ASP A 305 -19.32 -5.85 5.33
C ASP A 305 -19.48 -4.54 4.52
N THR A 306 -20.47 -4.47 3.63
CA THR A 306 -20.74 -3.29 2.79
C THR A 306 -21.05 -2.01 3.60
N ILE A 307 -21.50 -2.13 4.84
CA ILE A 307 -21.72 -1.03 5.77
C ILE A 307 -20.41 -0.43 6.31
N SER A 308 -19.29 -1.12 6.13
CA SER A 308 -17.99 -0.65 6.58
C SER A 308 -17.51 0.54 5.76
N PRO A 309 -17.03 1.63 6.40
CA PRO A 309 -16.37 2.73 5.70
C PRO A 309 -15.05 2.29 5.07
N TYR A 310 -14.60 1.07 5.37
CA TYR A 310 -13.37 0.46 4.84
C TYR A 310 -13.66 -0.67 3.85
N HIS A 311 -14.93 -0.94 3.54
CA HIS A 311 -15.31 -1.91 2.52
C HIS A 311 -14.57 -1.67 1.21
N ARG A 312 -14.48 -0.40 0.81
CA ARG A 312 -13.63 0.06 -0.30
C ARG A 312 -12.83 1.28 0.16
N TRP A 313 -11.61 1.43 -0.32
CA TRP A 313 -10.76 2.58 -0.02
C TRP A 313 -9.91 3.00 -1.22
N GLY A 314 -9.49 4.26 -1.24
CA GLY A 314 -8.88 4.89 -2.39
C GLY A 314 -9.95 5.36 -3.41
N PRO A 315 -9.57 5.67 -4.66
CA PRO A 315 -8.21 5.67 -5.17
C PRO A 315 -7.35 6.81 -4.58
N PHE A 316 -6.05 6.57 -4.44
CA PHE A 316 -5.08 7.63 -4.15
C PHE A 316 -3.81 7.46 -4.99
N VAL A 317 -3.17 8.58 -5.33
CA VAL A 317 -1.95 8.58 -6.14
C VAL A 317 -0.74 8.31 -5.25
N VAL A 318 0.12 7.41 -5.72
CA VAL A 318 1.41 7.11 -5.09
C VAL A 318 2.53 7.66 -5.97
N ALA A 319 3.44 8.43 -5.37
CA ALA A 319 4.59 8.96 -6.08
C ALA A 319 5.48 7.81 -6.62
N PRO A 320 5.96 7.87 -7.87
CA PRO A 320 6.76 6.81 -8.48
C PRO A 320 7.95 6.36 -7.63
N ARG A 321 8.74 7.31 -7.10
CA ARG A 321 9.89 7.01 -6.22
C ARG A 321 9.50 6.26 -4.94
N ARG A 322 8.35 6.60 -4.34
CA ARG A 322 7.84 5.90 -3.16
C ARG A 322 7.47 4.46 -3.49
N LEU A 323 6.86 4.24 -4.65
CA LEU A 323 6.51 2.90 -5.12
C LEU A 323 7.76 2.10 -5.48
N GLU A 324 8.73 2.69 -6.18
CA GLU A 324 10.02 2.08 -6.50
C GLU A 324 10.76 1.61 -5.24
N HIS A 325 10.82 2.46 -4.23
CA HIS A 325 11.42 2.10 -2.93
C HIS A 325 10.65 0.97 -2.23
N ALA A 326 9.32 1.07 -2.17
CA ALA A 326 8.47 0.06 -1.52
C ALA A 326 8.51 -1.31 -2.23
N LEU A 327 8.78 -1.33 -3.52
CA LEU A 327 8.92 -2.53 -4.35
C LEU A 327 10.37 -3.02 -4.44
N SER A 328 11.34 -2.30 -3.85
CA SER A 328 12.78 -2.57 -4.02
C SER A 328 13.19 -2.65 -5.50
N ALA A 329 12.62 -1.76 -6.34
CA ALA A 329 12.81 -1.80 -7.77
C ALA A 329 14.28 -1.59 -8.15
N ARG A 330 14.81 -2.42 -9.05
CA ARG A 330 16.17 -2.32 -9.57
C ARG A 330 16.22 -1.30 -10.70
N GLY A 331 16.74 -0.12 -10.41
CA GLY A 331 16.68 1.03 -11.31
C GLY A 331 15.28 1.65 -11.38
N ARG A 332 14.94 2.29 -12.51
CA ARG A 332 13.61 2.90 -12.71
C ARG A 332 12.56 1.83 -12.98
N LEU A 333 11.37 2.01 -12.38
CA LEU A 333 10.25 1.10 -12.60
C LEU A 333 9.77 1.17 -14.06
N VAL A 334 9.78 0.03 -14.73
CA VAL A 334 9.37 -0.15 -16.13
C VAL A 334 8.01 -0.79 -16.22
N ASP A 335 7.74 -1.80 -15.36
CA ASP A 335 6.45 -2.48 -15.27
C ASP A 335 6.25 -3.08 -13.88
N LEU A 336 5.03 -3.52 -13.60
CA LEU A 336 4.71 -4.25 -12.39
C LEU A 336 3.67 -5.34 -12.66
N ARG A 337 3.84 -6.48 -11.99
CA ARG A 337 2.93 -7.63 -12.07
C ARG A 337 2.49 -8.00 -10.67
N THR A 338 1.21 -8.31 -10.50
CA THR A 338 0.64 -8.74 -9.22
C THR A 338 0.15 -10.17 -9.33
N ALA A 339 0.47 -11.00 -8.33
CA ALA A 339 -0.12 -12.31 -8.13
C ALA A 339 -1.10 -12.23 -6.96
N THR A 340 -2.31 -12.73 -7.17
CA THR A 340 -3.37 -12.75 -6.15
C THR A 340 -3.67 -14.17 -5.69
N GLY A 341 -4.14 -14.30 -4.46
CA GLY A 341 -4.66 -15.55 -3.93
C GLY A 341 -6.15 -15.73 -4.21
N PRO A 342 -6.73 -16.86 -3.77
CA PRO A 342 -8.15 -17.19 -3.98
C PRO A 342 -9.13 -16.17 -3.39
N SER A 343 -8.74 -15.46 -2.31
CA SER A 343 -9.55 -14.39 -1.71
C SER A 343 -9.49 -13.06 -2.48
N GLY A 344 -8.69 -12.98 -3.56
CA GLY A 344 -8.45 -11.76 -4.31
C GLY A 344 -7.38 -10.83 -3.68
N ARG A 345 -6.74 -11.25 -2.58
CA ARG A 345 -5.65 -10.49 -1.94
C ARG A 345 -4.34 -10.71 -2.67
N VAL A 346 -3.52 -9.66 -2.71
CA VAL A 346 -2.20 -9.69 -3.35
C VAL A 346 -1.24 -10.50 -2.49
N ARG A 347 -0.71 -11.58 -3.08
CA ARG A 347 0.34 -12.43 -2.48
C ARG A 347 1.72 -11.85 -2.73
N SER A 348 1.97 -11.43 -3.96
CA SER A 348 3.25 -10.82 -4.35
C SER A 348 3.08 -9.76 -5.43
N VAL A 349 4.02 -8.84 -5.47
CA VAL A 349 4.16 -7.84 -6.53
C VAL A 349 5.59 -7.91 -7.05
N THR A 350 5.74 -8.14 -8.36
CA THR A 350 7.01 -8.12 -9.05
C THR A 350 7.17 -6.77 -9.75
N ALA A 351 8.18 -6.02 -9.35
CA ALA A 351 8.62 -4.81 -10.02
C ALA A 351 9.60 -5.19 -11.14
N VAL A 352 9.31 -4.76 -12.36
CA VAL A 352 10.23 -4.84 -13.48
C VAL A 352 10.95 -3.50 -13.57
N GLY A 353 12.19 -3.45 -13.13
CA GLY A 353 13.03 -2.26 -13.19
C GLY A 353 13.94 -2.26 -14.40
N SER A 354 14.54 -1.10 -14.73
CA SER A 354 15.47 -0.96 -15.86
C SER A 354 16.78 -1.77 -15.68
N GLN A 355 17.04 -2.26 -14.47
CA GLN A 355 18.24 -3.04 -14.10
C GLN A 355 17.90 -4.44 -13.56
N GLY A 356 16.68 -4.93 -13.79
CA GLY A 356 16.24 -6.26 -13.38
C GLY A 356 14.95 -6.26 -12.57
N GLU A 357 14.53 -7.47 -12.20
CA GLU A 357 13.28 -7.66 -11.45
C GLU A 357 13.53 -7.78 -9.94
N ALA A 358 12.55 -7.35 -9.15
CA ALA A 358 12.47 -7.58 -7.71
C ALA A 358 11.05 -7.96 -7.35
N THR A 359 10.89 -8.90 -6.40
CA THR A 359 9.58 -9.33 -5.94
C THR A 359 9.45 -9.10 -4.44
N VAL A 360 8.36 -8.48 -4.02
CA VAL A 360 8.01 -8.28 -2.62
C VAL A 360 6.68 -8.96 -2.32
N THR A 361 6.43 -9.32 -1.06
CA THR A 361 5.12 -9.84 -0.66
C THR A 361 4.08 -8.73 -0.63
N GLY A 362 2.78 -9.09 -0.82
CA GLY A 362 1.68 -8.13 -0.64
C GLY A 362 1.65 -7.52 0.76
N SER A 363 2.08 -8.27 1.79
CA SER A 363 2.18 -7.81 3.17
C SER A 363 3.30 -6.78 3.37
N ASP A 364 4.45 -6.97 2.75
CA ASP A 364 5.56 -6.01 2.82
C ASP A 364 5.19 -4.71 2.10
N LEU A 365 4.59 -4.82 0.91
CA LEU A 365 4.11 -3.64 0.20
C LEU A 365 3.01 -2.90 0.97
N ARG A 366 2.06 -3.65 1.57
CA ARG A 366 1.04 -3.08 2.47
C ARG A 366 1.69 -2.25 3.57
N ARG A 367 2.71 -2.79 4.24
CA ARG A 367 3.44 -2.14 5.34
C ARG A 367 4.19 -0.91 4.85
N ALA A 368 4.95 -1.03 3.76
CA ALA A 368 5.77 0.05 3.19
C ALA A 368 4.93 1.25 2.71
N LEU A 369 3.75 0.99 2.16
CA LEU A 369 2.84 2.04 1.68
C LEU A 369 1.79 2.48 2.71
N GLY A 370 1.67 1.79 3.86
CA GLY A 370 0.64 2.05 4.87
C GLY A 370 -0.78 1.70 4.39
N LEU A 371 -0.93 0.63 3.57
CA LEU A 371 -2.23 0.23 3.04
C LEU A 371 -3.07 -0.47 4.12
N ARG A 372 -4.39 -0.35 4.03
CA ARG A 372 -5.31 -0.93 5.02
C ARG A 372 -5.33 -2.46 5.01
N SER A 373 -5.20 -3.08 3.83
CA SER A 373 -5.20 -4.54 3.65
C SER A 373 -4.26 -4.95 2.51
N THR A 374 -4.10 -6.25 2.31
CA THR A 374 -3.45 -6.81 1.12
C THR A 374 -4.41 -6.97 -0.07
N TRP A 375 -5.70 -6.65 0.10
CA TRP A 375 -6.65 -6.63 -1.01
C TRP A 375 -6.64 -5.28 -1.71
N PHE A 376 -5.63 -5.07 -2.53
CA PHE A 376 -5.44 -3.83 -3.27
C PHE A 376 -5.21 -4.08 -4.76
N ARG A 377 -5.36 -3.02 -5.55
CA ARG A 377 -4.99 -2.96 -6.97
C ARG A 377 -4.08 -1.75 -7.18
N ILE A 378 -3.12 -1.90 -8.07
CA ILE A 378 -2.27 -0.81 -8.52
C ILE A 378 -2.66 -0.50 -9.96
N GLY A 379 -3.29 0.66 -10.15
CA GLY A 379 -3.59 1.23 -11.45
C GLY A 379 -2.38 1.98 -11.99
N VAL A 380 -2.19 1.94 -13.30
CA VAL A 380 -1.10 2.62 -14.01
C VAL A 380 -1.71 3.52 -15.07
N LEU A 381 -1.23 4.77 -15.13
CA LEU A 381 -1.69 5.77 -16.08
C LEU A 381 -0.49 6.52 -16.65
N SER A 382 -0.20 6.36 -17.94
CA SER A 382 0.84 7.11 -18.65
C SER A 382 0.39 7.45 -20.07
N LEU A 383 0.90 8.54 -20.61
CA LEU A 383 0.74 8.94 -22.00
C LEU A 383 2.07 9.54 -22.46
N GLU A 384 2.60 9.04 -23.57
CA GLU A 384 3.88 9.47 -24.11
C GLU A 384 3.68 10.49 -25.23
N PRO A 385 4.49 11.57 -25.27
CA PRO A 385 4.52 12.45 -26.41
C PRO A 385 5.13 11.74 -27.64
N PRO A 386 4.79 12.16 -28.86
CA PRO A 386 5.45 11.62 -30.04
C PRO A 386 6.94 11.99 -30.03
N ALA A 387 7.78 11.09 -30.60
CA ALA A 387 9.24 11.26 -30.62
C ALA A 387 9.70 12.49 -31.44
N ALA A 388 8.86 12.97 -32.35
CA ALA A 388 9.14 14.12 -33.21
C ALA A 388 7.93 15.05 -33.31
N PRO A 389 8.13 16.33 -33.64
CA PRO A 389 7.04 17.27 -33.91
C PRO A 389 6.11 16.78 -35.01
N VAL A 390 4.84 17.05 -34.87
CA VAL A 390 3.80 16.66 -35.81
C VAL A 390 3.60 17.77 -36.87
N THR A 391 3.58 17.40 -38.15
CA THR A 391 3.25 18.35 -39.19
C THR A 391 1.78 18.79 -39.11
N PHE A 392 1.49 20.06 -39.26
CA PHE A 392 0.15 20.63 -39.24
C PHE A 392 -0.87 19.79 -40.02
N GLY A 393 -1.95 19.38 -39.33
CA GLY A 393 -3.06 18.65 -39.91
C GLY A 393 -2.84 17.18 -40.20
N THR A 394 -1.67 16.62 -39.84
CA THR A 394 -1.46 15.15 -39.88
C THR A 394 -1.99 14.48 -38.60
N ARG A 395 -2.36 13.23 -38.74
CA ARG A 395 -2.69 12.37 -37.57
C ARG A 395 -1.41 11.92 -36.87
N VAL A 396 -1.46 11.87 -35.57
CA VAL A 396 -0.45 11.28 -34.69
C VAL A 396 -1.09 10.27 -33.77
N SER A 397 -0.38 9.23 -33.47
CA SER A 397 -0.76 8.23 -32.47
C SER A 397 -0.02 8.52 -31.17
N LEU A 398 -0.76 8.76 -30.09
CA LEU A 398 -0.22 8.89 -28.74
C LEU A 398 -0.35 7.52 -28.06
N THR A 399 0.76 6.97 -27.66
CA THR A 399 0.82 5.68 -26.98
C THR A 399 0.94 5.86 -25.47
N GLY A 400 0.48 4.89 -24.70
CA GLY A 400 0.57 4.96 -23.24
C GLY A 400 0.10 3.68 -22.58
N VAL A 401 -0.13 3.76 -21.26
CA VAL A 401 -0.66 2.67 -20.45
C VAL A 401 -1.85 3.18 -19.63
N ALA A 402 -2.93 2.39 -19.63
CA ALA A 402 -4.08 2.57 -18.76
C ALA A 402 -4.50 1.19 -18.25
N ARG A 403 -4.04 0.77 -17.08
CA ARG A 403 -4.22 -0.59 -16.56
C ARG A 403 -4.80 -0.56 -15.16
N ASN A 404 -5.72 -1.49 -14.86
CA ASN A 404 -6.38 -1.64 -13.56
C ASN A 404 -7.14 -0.37 -13.09
N LEU A 405 -7.72 0.38 -14.02
CA LEU A 405 -8.49 1.58 -13.76
C LEU A 405 -9.94 1.40 -14.21
N PRO A 406 -10.94 1.97 -13.51
CA PRO A 406 -12.36 1.73 -13.81
C PRO A 406 -12.81 2.38 -15.12
N SER A 407 -12.30 3.56 -15.42
CA SER A 407 -12.59 4.32 -16.65
C SER A 407 -11.44 5.26 -16.94
N VAL A 408 -11.16 5.49 -18.22
CA VAL A 408 -10.09 6.40 -18.65
C VAL A 408 -10.63 7.33 -19.72
N THR A 409 -10.29 8.59 -19.62
CA THR A 409 -10.62 9.62 -20.62
C THR A 409 -9.36 10.33 -21.08
N LEU A 410 -9.36 10.80 -22.33
CA LEU A 410 -8.37 11.73 -22.84
C LEU A 410 -8.81 13.15 -22.50
N GLU A 411 -7.93 13.91 -21.90
CA GLU A 411 -8.06 15.35 -21.73
C GLU A 411 -7.04 16.07 -22.63
N GLN A 412 -7.44 17.20 -23.21
CA GLN A 412 -6.60 18.02 -24.06
C GLN A 412 -6.74 19.50 -23.73
N ARG A 413 -5.69 20.27 -24.03
CA ARG A 413 -5.71 21.73 -23.98
C ARG A 413 -4.69 22.33 -24.93
N GLN A 414 -4.93 23.57 -25.38
CA GLN A 414 -3.88 24.43 -25.90
C GLN A 414 -3.10 25.02 -24.71
N SER A 415 -1.81 25.27 -24.88
CA SER A 415 -0.98 25.84 -23.80
C SER A 415 -1.62 27.10 -23.21
N GLY A 416 -1.72 27.16 -21.89
CA GLY A 416 -2.37 28.27 -21.17
C GLY A 416 -3.89 28.21 -21.06
N SER A 417 -4.57 27.25 -21.72
CA SER A 417 -6.03 27.10 -21.69
C SER A 417 -6.46 26.07 -20.64
N ALA A 418 -7.76 26.09 -20.30
CA ALA A 418 -8.36 25.05 -19.45
C ALA A 418 -8.36 23.68 -20.13
N TRP A 419 -8.27 22.62 -19.31
CA TRP A 419 -8.41 21.24 -19.77
C TRP A 419 -9.84 20.94 -20.21
N ARG A 420 -9.99 20.25 -21.34
CA ARG A 420 -11.26 19.77 -21.87
C ARG A 420 -11.18 18.26 -22.14
N GLN A 421 -12.24 17.54 -21.84
CA GLN A 421 -12.35 16.13 -22.20
C GLN A 421 -12.44 16.00 -23.73
N ALA A 422 -11.61 15.11 -24.29
CA ALA A 422 -11.57 14.82 -25.72
C ALA A 422 -12.29 13.52 -26.09
N GLY A 423 -12.45 12.59 -25.13
CA GLY A 423 -13.17 11.33 -25.34
C GLY A 423 -12.80 10.26 -24.33
N ALA A 424 -13.56 9.16 -24.34
CA ALA A 424 -13.22 7.95 -23.61
C ALA A 424 -12.04 7.22 -24.28
N VAL A 425 -11.24 6.52 -23.48
CA VAL A 425 -10.09 5.75 -23.97
C VAL A 425 -10.26 4.29 -23.53
N SER A 426 -10.25 3.40 -24.51
CA SER A 426 -10.24 1.95 -24.26
C SER A 426 -8.80 1.44 -24.29
N ALA A 427 -8.41 0.70 -23.23
CA ALA A 427 -7.14 0.01 -23.18
C ALA A 427 -7.26 -1.38 -23.81
N GLN A 428 -6.16 -1.86 -24.39
CA GLN A 428 -6.02 -3.25 -24.80
C GLN A 428 -5.97 -4.18 -23.56
N PRO A 429 -6.11 -5.49 -23.72
CA PRO A 429 -6.06 -6.43 -22.58
C PRO A 429 -4.75 -6.36 -21.76
N ASP A 430 -3.64 -5.98 -22.36
CA ASP A 430 -2.34 -5.75 -21.69
C ASP A 430 -2.25 -4.38 -20.99
N GLY A 431 -3.27 -3.53 -21.14
CA GLY A 431 -3.33 -2.17 -20.61
C GLY A 431 -2.72 -1.10 -21.51
N THR A 432 -2.22 -1.46 -22.69
CA THR A 432 -1.73 -0.45 -23.64
C THR A 432 -2.88 0.37 -24.20
N VAL A 433 -2.62 1.65 -24.45
CA VAL A 433 -3.56 2.57 -25.11
C VAL A 433 -2.90 3.21 -26.31
N ASN A 434 -3.71 3.42 -27.34
CA ASN A 434 -3.31 4.09 -28.56
C ASN A 434 -4.40 5.11 -28.93
N VAL A 435 -4.08 6.40 -28.81
CA VAL A 435 -5.02 7.49 -29.00
C VAL A 435 -4.65 8.30 -30.23
N ALA A 436 -5.51 8.32 -31.23
CA ALA A 436 -5.33 9.14 -32.42
C ALA A 436 -5.67 10.60 -32.12
N ALA A 437 -4.75 11.51 -32.44
CA ALA A 437 -4.96 12.95 -32.36
C ALA A 437 -4.62 13.62 -33.70
N ARG A 438 -5.21 14.79 -33.97
CA ARG A 438 -4.92 15.60 -35.16
C ARG A 438 -4.74 17.06 -34.78
N PRO A 439 -3.63 17.40 -34.11
CA PRO A 439 -3.41 18.75 -33.62
C PRO A 439 -3.19 19.73 -34.79
N ARG A 440 -3.86 20.87 -34.71
CA ARG A 440 -3.69 22.02 -35.65
C ARG A 440 -2.85 23.13 -35.02
N VAL A 441 -2.63 23.06 -33.71
CA VAL A 441 -1.78 23.97 -32.93
C VAL A 441 -1.04 23.12 -31.91
N PRO A 442 0.01 23.62 -31.29
CA PRO A 442 0.66 22.91 -30.17
C PRO A 442 -0.35 22.60 -29.06
N MET A 443 -0.42 21.35 -28.64
CA MET A 443 -1.43 20.83 -27.72
C MET A 443 -0.79 20.02 -26.61
N ASP A 444 -1.37 20.12 -25.45
CA ASP A 444 -1.11 19.23 -24.30
C ASP A 444 -2.21 18.17 -24.24
N TYR A 445 -1.81 16.93 -24.04
CA TYR A 445 -2.70 15.79 -23.81
C TYR A 445 -2.35 15.10 -22.50
N ARG A 446 -3.35 14.52 -21.82
CA ARG A 446 -3.15 13.63 -20.68
C ARG A 446 -4.30 12.65 -20.56
N LEU A 447 -4.05 11.53 -19.95
CA LEU A 447 -5.10 10.60 -19.54
C LEU A 447 -5.61 10.95 -18.15
N ALA A 448 -6.90 10.71 -17.90
CA ALA A 448 -7.58 10.95 -16.64
C ALA A 448 -8.40 9.73 -16.23
N SER A 449 -8.40 9.42 -14.91
CA SER A 449 -9.26 8.41 -14.30
C SER A 449 -9.63 8.85 -12.88
N GLY A 450 -10.89 9.19 -12.64
CA GLY A 450 -11.31 9.85 -11.41
C GLY A 450 -10.51 11.13 -11.16
N SER A 451 -9.87 11.24 -9.99
CA SER A 451 -8.97 12.35 -9.65
C SER A 451 -7.55 12.21 -10.20
N ALA A 452 -7.16 11.00 -10.64
CA ALA A 452 -5.82 10.75 -11.14
C ALA A 452 -5.62 11.30 -12.56
N ARG A 453 -4.41 11.80 -12.82
CA ARG A 453 -3.99 12.35 -14.12
C ARG A 453 -2.62 11.78 -14.47
N SER A 454 -2.44 11.37 -15.75
CA SER A 454 -1.10 11.08 -16.26
C SER A 454 -0.26 12.36 -16.34
N ARG A 455 1.04 12.19 -16.54
CA ARG A 455 1.86 13.31 -16.99
C ARG A 455 1.35 13.88 -18.32
N ILE A 456 1.72 15.11 -18.58
CA ILE A 456 1.34 15.82 -19.81
C ILE A 456 2.22 15.32 -20.96
N ALA A 457 1.58 14.85 -22.02
CA ALA A 457 2.21 14.60 -23.31
C ALA A 457 2.07 15.86 -24.17
N HIS A 458 3.14 16.62 -24.29
CA HIS A 458 3.18 17.81 -25.14
C HIS A 458 3.40 17.41 -26.60
N VAL A 459 2.51 17.83 -27.48
CA VAL A 459 2.61 17.60 -28.93
C VAL A 459 2.96 18.90 -29.62
N ALA A 460 4.23 19.02 -29.98
CA ALA A 460 4.71 20.14 -30.78
C ALA A 460 4.21 20.02 -32.22
N VAL A 461 3.81 21.14 -32.83
CA VAL A 461 3.33 21.18 -34.20
C VAL A 461 4.26 22.05 -35.05
N ALA A 462 4.67 21.51 -36.20
CA ALA A 462 5.42 22.21 -37.23
C ALA A 462 4.48 22.64 -38.36
N PRO A 463 4.62 23.82 -38.92
CA PRO A 463 3.90 24.19 -40.13
C PRO A 463 4.17 23.21 -41.27
N ARG A 464 3.15 22.96 -42.09
CA ARG A 464 3.31 22.21 -43.33
C ARG A 464 3.78 23.16 -44.42
N LEU A 465 4.92 22.87 -45.05
CA LEU A 465 5.46 23.58 -46.18
C LEU A 465 5.50 22.70 -47.43
N ARG A 466 5.12 23.24 -48.57
CA ARG A 466 5.44 22.71 -49.89
C ARG A 466 6.28 23.74 -50.61
N PHE A 467 7.15 23.27 -51.49
CA PHE A 467 8.13 24.08 -52.16
C PHE A 467 8.52 23.43 -53.51
N TYR A 468 8.49 24.19 -54.57
CA TYR A 468 8.74 23.74 -55.95
C TYR A 468 9.32 24.87 -56.79
N ALA A 469 10.11 24.54 -57.82
CA ALA A 469 10.60 25.48 -58.80
C ALA A 469 9.58 25.64 -59.91
N LEU A 470 9.48 26.87 -60.44
CA LEU A 470 8.73 27.15 -61.68
C LEU A 470 9.61 26.81 -62.90
N THR A 471 8.95 26.54 -64.02
CA THR A 471 9.60 26.32 -65.32
C THR A 471 10.48 27.51 -65.67
N GLY A 472 11.75 27.27 -66.08
CA GLY A 472 12.72 28.30 -66.38
C GLY A 472 13.59 28.75 -65.19
N ALA A 473 13.47 28.15 -64.04
CA ALA A 473 14.34 28.32 -62.85
C ALA A 473 14.55 29.79 -62.37
N THR A 474 13.57 30.68 -62.61
CA THR A 474 13.65 32.11 -62.26
C THR A 474 12.94 32.44 -60.95
N SER A 475 12.13 31.53 -60.41
CA SER A 475 11.48 31.71 -59.10
C SER A 475 11.17 30.38 -58.41
N LEU A 476 11.06 30.45 -57.12
CA LEU A 476 10.65 29.34 -56.24
C LEU A 476 9.32 29.70 -55.60
N ARG A 477 8.35 28.81 -55.76
CA ARG A 477 7.03 28.96 -55.13
C ARG A 477 6.79 27.89 -54.09
N GLY A 478 5.91 28.24 -53.14
CA GLY A 478 5.47 27.29 -52.14
C GLY A 478 4.26 27.76 -51.36
N PHE A 479 3.83 26.94 -50.44
CA PHE A 479 2.75 27.33 -49.53
C PHE A 479 3.04 26.90 -48.10
N VAL A 480 2.43 27.62 -47.16
CA VAL A 480 2.51 27.37 -45.72
C VAL A 480 1.13 27.11 -45.14
N ARG A 481 0.98 26.13 -44.30
CA ARG A 481 -0.24 25.89 -43.50
C ARG A 481 0.16 25.60 -42.02
N PRO A 482 -0.58 26.17 -41.03
CA PRO A 482 -1.72 27.10 -41.16
C PRO A 482 -1.29 28.41 -41.80
N LEU A 483 -2.29 29.28 -42.04
CA LEU A 483 -2.06 30.59 -42.67
C LEU A 483 -1.36 31.54 -41.66
N PHE A 484 -0.30 32.22 -42.14
CA PHE A 484 0.41 33.28 -41.43
C PHE A 484 0.66 34.46 -42.39
N PRO A 485 -0.37 35.19 -42.81
CA PRO A 485 -0.20 36.29 -43.74
C PRO A 485 0.79 37.33 -43.21
N GLY A 486 1.65 37.84 -44.12
CA GLY A 486 2.68 38.81 -43.77
C GLY A 486 3.95 38.28 -43.11
N ALA A 487 3.95 36.99 -42.67
CA ALA A 487 5.13 36.39 -42.07
C ALA A 487 6.17 36.02 -43.13
N SER A 488 7.44 35.86 -42.69
CA SER A 488 8.59 35.63 -43.59
C SER A 488 9.04 34.18 -43.60
N VAL A 489 9.10 33.55 -44.75
CA VAL A 489 9.68 32.25 -45.03
C VAL A 489 11.13 32.44 -45.48
N ALA A 490 12.07 31.67 -44.91
CA ALA A 490 13.46 31.64 -45.36
C ALA A 490 13.63 30.54 -46.42
N VAL A 491 14.11 30.88 -47.60
CA VAL A 491 14.61 29.94 -48.60
C VAL A 491 16.07 29.68 -48.28
N GLN A 492 16.44 28.43 -48.15
CA GLN A 492 17.76 28.01 -47.78
C GLN A 492 18.40 27.13 -48.88
N ARG A 493 19.70 27.28 -49.10
CA ARG A 493 20.51 26.42 -49.95
C ARG A 493 21.52 25.63 -49.11
N LEU A 494 21.74 24.41 -49.48
CA LEU A 494 22.74 23.57 -48.83
C LEU A 494 24.15 23.94 -49.31
N ASN A 495 25.01 24.36 -48.39
CA ASN A 495 26.43 24.62 -48.62
C ASN A 495 27.25 23.67 -47.74
N GLY A 496 27.90 22.68 -48.39
CA GLY A 496 28.52 21.58 -47.64
C GLY A 496 27.48 20.86 -46.75
N ASN A 497 27.69 20.89 -45.45
CA ASN A 497 26.80 20.24 -44.48
C ASN A 497 25.84 21.24 -43.79
N SER A 498 25.78 22.51 -44.20
CA SER A 498 24.99 23.52 -43.54
C SER A 498 24.00 24.19 -44.51
N TRP A 499 22.83 24.59 -43.95
CA TRP A 499 21.79 25.28 -44.70
C TRP A 499 21.92 26.80 -44.51
N ALA A 500 22.27 27.53 -45.57
CA ALA A 500 22.34 28.98 -45.56
C ALA A 500 21.05 29.61 -46.12
N THR A 501 20.53 30.64 -45.44
CA THR A 501 19.41 31.41 -45.95
C THR A 501 19.89 32.35 -47.08
N ILE A 502 19.33 32.16 -48.28
CA ILE A 502 19.70 32.94 -49.48
C ILE A 502 18.70 34.06 -49.78
N VAL A 503 17.44 33.84 -49.45
CA VAL A 503 16.39 34.85 -49.63
C VAL A 503 15.26 34.64 -48.63
N ARG A 504 14.45 35.69 -48.39
CA ARG A 504 13.23 35.63 -47.62
C ARG A 504 12.06 36.02 -48.48
N ALA A 505 10.95 35.30 -48.34
CA ALA A 505 9.71 35.57 -49.04
C ALA A 505 8.57 35.85 -48.07
N THR A 506 7.65 36.75 -48.39
CA THR A 506 6.48 37.08 -47.58
C THR A 506 5.34 36.12 -47.90
N ILE A 507 4.64 35.62 -46.90
CA ILE A 507 3.47 34.76 -47.05
C ILE A 507 2.26 35.61 -47.39
N ALA A 508 1.61 35.33 -48.53
CA ALA A 508 0.36 35.98 -48.97
C ALA A 508 -0.85 35.56 -48.11
N ALA A 509 -1.99 36.23 -48.26
CA ALA A 509 -3.21 35.95 -47.50
C ALA A 509 -3.74 34.51 -47.67
N ASN A 510 -3.53 33.89 -48.84
CA ASN A 510 -3.89 32.52 -49.15
C ASN A 510 -2.84 31.48 -48.62
N GLY A 511 -1.72 31.96 -48.06
CA GLY A 511 -0.64 31.15 -47.52
C GLY A 511 0.44 30.79 -48.53
N ASP A 512 0.38 31.28 -49.75
CA ASP A 512 1.41 31.09 -50.76
C ASP A 512 2.57 32.07 -50.53
N PHE A 513 3.76 31.72 -51.04
CA PHE A 513 4.91 32.60 -51.08
C PHE A 513 5.69 32.37 -52.37
N GLU A 514 6.33 33.41 -52.84
CA GLU A 514 7.19 33.38 -54.03
C GLU A 514 8.52 34.05 -53.71
N ALA A 515 9.59 33.43 -54.14
CA ALA A 515 10.96 33.93 -54.02
C ALA A 515 11.57 34.03 -55.41
N ASN A 516 11.78 35.24 -55.89
CA ASN A 516 12.42 35.51 -57.18
C ASN A 516 13.94 35.49 -56.98
N LEU A 517 14.60 34.54 -57.61
CA LEU A 517 16.07 34.40 -57.59
C LEU A 517 16.52 33.51 -58.75
N THR A 518 17.70 33.79 -59.25
CA THR A 518 18.37 32.89 -60.20
C THR A 518 18.87 31.64 -59.49
N LEU A 519 18.37 30.48 -59.88
CA LEU A 519 18.68 29.21 -59.27
C LEU A 519 19.98 28.64 -59.87
N SER A 520 20.94 28.35 -59.02
CA SER A 520 22.10 27.53 -59.37
C SER A 520 21.84 26.07 -59.02
N PRO A 521 22.46 25.12 -59.73
CA PRO A 521 22.36 23.70 -59.35
C PRO A 521 22.68 23.50 -57.86
N GLY A 522 21.86 22.66 -57.16
CA GLY A 522 22.05 22.39 -55.74
C GLY A 522 20.73 22.03 -55.02
N ASP A 523 20.84 21.81 -53.75
CA ASP A 523 19.73 21.42 -52.88
C ASP A 523 19.14 22.67 -52.16
N TYR A 524 17.83 22.84 -52.22
CA TYR A 524 17.08 23.97 -51.66
C TYR A 524 15.98 23.46 -50.71
N ARG A 525 15.66 24.24 -49.69
CA ARG A 525 14.47 24.04 -48.84
C ARG A 525 13.89 25.37 -48.39
N ALA A 526 12.60 25.34 -48.06
CA ALA A 526 11.95 26.41 -47.33
C ALA A 526 11.92 26.11 -45.84
N ARG A 527 12.25 27.08 -44.98
CA ARG A 527 12.16 27.03 -43.53
C ARG A 527 11.24 28.13 -43.04
N PHE A 528 10.29 27.77 -42.19
CA PHE A 528 9.39 28.71 -41.54
C PHE A 528 9.30 28.47 -40.04
N ALA A 529 9.50 29.54 -39.26
CA ALA A 529 9.46 29.52 -37.80
C ALA A 529 8.49 30.63 -37.33
N PRO A 530 7.18 30.32 -37.21
CA PRO A 530 6.17 31.34 -36.94
C PRO A 530 6.14 31.87 -35.52
N GLY A 531 6.84 31.23 -34.55
CA GLY A 531 6.64 31.48 -33.14
C GLY A 531 5.29 30.95 -32.65
N ARG A 532 4.68 31.61 -31.64
CA ARG A 532 3.36 31.25 -31.08
C ARG A 532 3.28 29.76 -30.62
N GLY A 533 4.39 29.20 -30.14
CA GLY A 533 4.49 27.80 -29.68
C GLY A 533 4.73 26.78 -30.80
N PHE A 534 4.63 27.10 -32.06
CA PHE A 534 5.00 26.22 -33.16
C PHE A 534 6.52 26.01 -33.20
N VAL A 535 6.93 24.83 -33.54
CA VAL A 535 8.34 24.54 -33.87
C VAL A 535 8.61 24.85 -35.34
N PRO A 536 9.87 25.12 -35.76
CA PRO A 536 10.19 25.35 -37.15
C PRO A 536 9.73 24.21 -38.05
N GLY A 537 9.05 24.57 -39.16
CA GLY A 537 8.71 23.65 -40.24
C GLY A 537 9.70 23.77 -41.40
N PHE A 538 9.87 22.67 -42.11
CA PHE A 538 10.72 22.58 -43.30
C PHE A 538 9.95 21.96 -44.45
N SER A 539 10.22 22.43 -45.68
CA SER A 539 9.77 21.73 -46.87
C SER A 539 10.60 20.48 -47.14
N PRO A 540 10.12 19.55 -47.96
CA PRO A 540 11.02 18.60 -48.61
C PRO A 540 12.16 19.35 -49.35
N THR A 541 13.32 18.70 -49.43
CA THR A 541 14.43 19.22 -50.22
C THR A 541 14.07 19.20 -51.73
N LEU A 542 14.26 20.32 -52.37
CA LEU A 542 14.14 20.46 -53.81
C LEU A 542 15.57 20.43 -54.41
N ARG A 543 15.84 19.47 -55.25
CA ARG A 543 17.09 19.42 -56.01
C ARG A 543 16.93 20.12 -57.35
N VAL A 544 17.77 21.11 -57.59
CA VAL A 544 17.89 21.79 -58.90
C VAL A 544 19.11 21.20 -59.62
N THR A 545 18.90 20.61 -60.79
CA THR A 545 19.94 20.05 -61.64
C THR A 545 20.47 21.09 -62.60
N PRO A 546 21.72 20.95 -63.13
CA PRO A 546 22.17 21.73 -64.28
C PRO A 546 21.20 21.58 -65.46
N ALA A 547 20.97 22.66 -66.20
CA ALA A 547 20.17 22.67 -67.44
C ALA A 547 20.88 21.88 -68.53
#